data_4766a345788aabb78fe8af2d51e4aeb5
#
_entry.id   4766a345788aabb78fe8af2d51e4aeb5
#
_cell.length_a   1.000
_cell.length_b   1.000
_cell.length_c   1.000
_cell.angle_alpha   90.00
_cell.angle_beta   90.00
_cell.angle_gamma   90.00
#
_symmetry.space_group_name_H-M   'P 1'
#
loop_
_entity.id
_entity.type
_entity.pdbx_description
1 polymer ?
#
loop_
_entity_poly.entity_id
_entity_poly.type
_entity_poly.pdbx_seq_one_letter_code
_entity_poly.pdbx_strand_id
1 'polypeptide(L)'
;MSKIKSVFIGGVVGLMTCCTGCESKQKEYQNWEIYGGTKDNIRYSKLAQIDTSNVNKLEQVWEFSSKDHDQNTQIQTNPIIVDQILFGISPKLKLFALEAATGVQKWIFDPYEIHPDEVKGQGYFSMNVARGVTYFSDQKTKRLFYAAGPNLFCVDADTGTLVKEFGTNGKLDLHQDLDRDAAS
;
A
#
# COMPACT_ATOMS: atom_id res chain seq x y z
N MET A 1 74.34 -37.96 25.76
CA MET A 1 73.81 -37.29 24.56
C MET A 1 72.54 -37.99 24.18
N SER A 2 71.39 -37.42 24.64
CA SER A 2 70.08 -37.95 24.38
C SER A 2 69.28 -36.89 23.53
N LYS A 3 68.81 -37.27 22.34
CA LYS A 3 68.05 -36.44 21.43
C LYS A 3 66.56 -36.50 21.78
N ILE A 4 66.02 -35.40 22.19
CA ILE A 4 64.61 -35.24 22.41
C ILE A 4 63.92 -34.97 21.03
N LYS A 5 63.02 -35.88 20.68
CA LYS A 5 62.15 -35.70 19.48
C LYS A 5 60.93 -34.90 19.88
N SER A 6 60.75 -33.76 19.25
CA SER A 6 59.58 -32.89 19.38
C SER A 6 58.42 -33.47 18.53
N VAL A 7 57.31 -33.75 19.15
CA VAL A 7 56.07 -34.18 18.47
C VAL A 7 55.18 -32.93 18.26
N PHE A 8 54.95 -32.56 17.02
CA PHE A 8 53.98 -31.53 16.64
C PHE A 8 52.58 -32.16 16.61
N ILE A 9 51.71 -31.73 17.52
CA ILE A 9 50.30 -32.02 17.48
C ILE A 9 49.64 -30.93 16.69
N GLY A 10 49.21 -31.25 15.46
CA GLY A 10 48.42 -30.34 14.61
C GLY A 10 46.97 -30.30 15.10
N GLY A 11 46.56 -29.17 15.70
CA GLY A 11 45.17 -28.92 16.02
C GLY A 11 44.39 -28.51 14.76
N VAL A 12 43.43 -29.33 14.37
CA VAL A 12 42.43 -28.98 13.35
C VAL A 12 41.40 -28.09 14.00
N VAL A 13 41.47 -26.79 13.69
CA VAL A 13 40.42 -25.83 14.04
C VAL A 13 39.30 -26.01 13.03
N GLY A 14 38.21 -26.68 13.44
CA GLY A 14 37.01 -26.81 12.68
C GLY A 14 36.28 -25.44 12.65
N LEU A 15 36.27 -24.83 11.48
CA LEU A 15 35.49 -23.60 11.22
C LEU A 15 34.00 -23.99 11.18
N MET A 16 33.28 -23.77 12.29
CA MET A 16 31.83 -23.88 12.34
C MET A 16 31.24 -22.69 11.62
N THR A 17 30.91 -22.84 10.34
CA THR A 17 30.07 -21.89 9.60
C THR A 17 28.66 -22.00 10.15
N CYS A 18 28.28 -21.08 11.05
CA CYS A 18 26.88 -20.81 11.36
C CYS A 18 26.21 -20.26 10.12
N CYS A 19 25.48 -21.09 9.40
CA CYS A 19 24.48 -20.65 8.44
C CYS A 19 23.37 -19.95 9.24
N THR A 20 23.46 -18.63 9.37
CA THR A 20 22.32 -17.81 9.73
C THR A 20 21.36 -17.84 8.56
N GLY A 21 20.46 -18.82 8.56
CA GLY A 21 19.28 -18.83 7.72
C GLY A 21 18.45 -17.61 8.09
N CYS A 22 18.52 -16.59 7.24
CA CYS A 22 17.70 -15.40 7.37
C CYS A 22 16.24 -15.83 7.23
N GLU A 23 15.51 -15.83 8.34
CA GLU A 23 14.08 -16.14 8.36
C GLU A 23 13.29 -15.04 7.65
N SER A 24 13.05 -15.23 6.36
CA SER A 24 12.13 -14.41 5.58
C SER A 24 10.64 -14.74 5.86
N LYS A 25 10.35 -15.60 6.82
CA LYS A 25 8.99 -16.10 7.11
C LYS A 25 8.05 -15.12 7.80
N GLN A 26 8.54 -14.01 8.33
CA GLN A 26 7.71 -13.11 9.14
C GLN A 26 6.96 -12.02 8.35
N LYS A 27 7.32 -11.78 7.08
CA LYS A 27 6.67 -10.76 6.24
C LYS A 27 5.36 -11.20 5.59
N GLU A 28 5.11 -12.49 5.47
CA GLU A 28 3.99 -13.05 4.67
C GLU A 28 2.58 -12.73 5.20
N TYR A 29 2.44 -12.23 6.44
CA TYR A 29 1.13 -11.98 7.07
C TYR A 29 0.95 -10.57 7.60
N GLN A 30 1.91 -9.68 7.41
CA GLN A 30 1.85 -8.30 7.88
C GLN A 30 1.24 -7.35 6.84
N ASN A 31 1.14 -7.80 5.60
CA ASN A 31 0.67 -7.01 4.48
C ASN A 31 -0.70 -7.49 4.00
N TRP A 32 -1.50 -6.54 3.52
CA TRP A 32 -2.74 -6.76 2.78
C TRP A 32 -2.66 -5.93 1.51
N GLU A 33 -1.72 -6.31 0.62
CA GLU A 33 -1.25 -5.49 -0.51
C GLU A 33 -2.26 -5.38 -1.65
N ILE A 34 -3.28 -6.22 -1.65
CA ILE A 34 -4.26 -6.31 -2.72
C ILE A 34 -5.65 -6.50 -2.12
N TYR A 35 -6.67 -5.97 -2.81
CA TYR A 35 -8.05 -6.25 -2.47
C TYR A 35 -8.30 -7.77 -2.37
N GLY A 36 -8.84 -8.18 -1.24
CA GLY A 36 -9.08 -9.62 -0.98
C GLY A 36 -7.87 -10.39 -0.48
N GLY A 37 -6.75 -9.74 -0.16
CA GLY A 37 -5.58 -10.30 0.50
C GLY A 37 -4.61 -11.03 -0.43
N THR A 38 -5.14 -11.72 -1.46
CA THR A 38 -4.35 -12.44 -2.47
C THR A 38 -4.90 -12.20 -3.87
N LYS A 39 -4.11 -12.51 -4.91
CA LYS A 39 -4.56 -12.42 -6.31
C LYS A 39 -5.74 -13.36 -6.60
N ASP A 40 -5.86 -14.44 -5.86
CA ASP A 40 -6.99 -15.39 -5.96
C ASP A 40 -8.21 -14.92 -5.16
N ASN A 41 -8.14 -13.74 -4.52
CA ASN A 41 -9.21 -13.15 -3.73
C ASN A 41 -9.73 -14.07 -2.61
N ILE A 42 -8.84 -14.76 -1.93
CA ILE A 42 -9.17 -15.76 -0.89
C ILE A 42 -9.80 -15.10 0.36
N ARG A 43 -9.47 -13.83 0.64
CA ARG A 43 -9.95 -13.04 1.80
C ARG A 43 -9.66 -13.73 3.15
N TYR A 44 -8.57 -14.44 3.22
CA TYR A 44 -8.14 -15.14 4.42
C TYR A 44 -6.82 -14.56 4.93
N SER A 45 -6.74 -14.33 6.24
CA SER A 45 -5.51 -14.00 6.95
C SER A 45 -5.13 -15.16 7.88
N LYS A 46 -3.85 -15.49 7.93
CA LYS A 46 -3.30 -16.44 8.91
C LYS A 46 -3.02 -15.80 10.28
N LEU A 47 -3.30 -14.52 10.44
CA LEU A 47 -3.20 -13.85 11.74
C LEU A 47 -4.15 -14.51 12.73
N ALA A 48 -3.64 -14.90 13.89
CA ALA A 48 -4.39 -15.65 14.91
C ALA A 48 -4.44 -14.91 16.27
N GLN A 49 -4.14 -13.61 16.28
CA GLN A 49 -4.18 -12.81 17.52
C GLN A 49 -5.61 -12.56 18.00
N ILE A 50 -6.57 -12.58 17.08
CA ILE A 50 -8.00 -12.40 17.41
C ILE A 50 -8.71 -13.73 17.18
N ASP A 51 -9.38 -14.22 18.22
CA ASP A 51 -10.17 -15.45 18.22
C ASP A 51 -11.45 -15.30 19.03
N THR A 52 -12.21 -16.37 19.16
CA THR A 52 -13.48 -16.39 19.91
C THR A 52 -13.33 -16.10 21.40
N SER A 53 -12.14 -16.24 21.97
CA SER A 53 -11.88 -15.99 23.39
C SER A 53 -11.60 -14.52 23.71
N ASN A 54 -11.23 -13.72 22.71
CA ASN A 54 -10.80 -12.34 22.92
C ASN A 54 -11.49 -11.31 22.02
N VAL A 55 -12.25 -11.72 20.99
CA VAL A 55 -12.94 -10.81 20.08
C VAL A 55 -13.88 -9.81 20.78
N ASN A 56 -14.47 -10.21 21.91
CA ASN A 56 -15.34 -9.35 22.74
C ASN A 56 -14.58 -8.32 23.59
N LYS A 57 -13.25 -8.36 23.60
CA LYS A 57 -12.37 -7.45 24.32
C LYS A 57 -11.68 -6.46 23.37
N LEU A 58 -12.06 -6.43 22.09
CA LEU A 58 -11.50 -5.48 21.14
C LEU A 58 -11.91 -4.06 21.52
N GLU A 59 -10.93 -3.16 21.50
CA GLU A 59 -11.11 -1.73 21.74
C GLU A 59 -10.61 -0.94 20.54
N GLN A 60 -11.25 0.19 20.25
CA GLN A 60 -10.80 1.12 19.23
C GLN A 60 -9.52 1.80 19.71
N VAL A 61 -8.40 1.62 18.98
CA VAL A 61 -7.11 2.22 19.34
C VAL A 61 -6.84 3.56 18.66
N TRP A 62 -7.44 3.80 17.49
CA TRP A 62 -7.37 5.08 16.79
C TRP A 62 -8.54 5.27 15.82
N GLU A 63 -8.72 6.51 15.39
CA GLU A 63 -9.68 6.91 14.38
C GLU A 63 -9.03 7.92 13.44
N PHE A 64 -9.33 7.83 12.15
CA PHE A 64 -8.91 8.80 11.15
C PHE A 64 -10.13 9.40 10.45
N SER A 65 -10.15 10.72 10.32
CA SER A 65 -11.14 11.45 9.54
C SER A 65 -10.45 12.31 8.48
N SER A 66 -10.78 12.10 7.21
CA SER A 66 -10.32 12.94 6.10
C SER A 66 -10.95 14.33 6.09
N LYS A 67 -12.04 14.55 6.86
CA LYS A 67 -12.80 15.80 7.02
C LYS A 67 -13.32 16.38 5.71
N ASP A 68 -13.53 15.56 4.68
CA ASP A 68 -13.98 15.98 3.36
C ASP A 68 -15.28 15.30 2.92
N HIS A 69 -16.03 14.70 3.85
CA HIS A 69 -17.34 14.15 3.58
C HIS A 69 -18.42 15.26 3.55
N ASP A 70 -19.44 15.05 2.75
CA ASP A 70 -20.69 15.82 2.73
C ASP A 70 -21.88 14.90 2.45
N GLN A 71 -23.09 15.46 2.35
CA GLN A 71 -24.32 14.66 2.15
C GLN A 71 -24.37 13.89 0.82
N ASN A 72 -23.47 14.19 -0.12
CA ASN A 72 -23.43 13.59 -1.45
C ASN A 72 -22.23 12.66 -1.64
N THR A 73 -21.43 12.44 -0.60
CA THR A 73 -20.22 11.62 -0.65
C THR A 73 -20.37 10.36 0.16
N GLN A 74 -19.61 9.34 -0.23
CA GLN A 74 -19.53 8.06 0.49
C GLN A 74 -18.15 7.43 0.34
N ILE A 75 -17.75 6.59 1.29
CA ILE A 75 -16.56 5.75 1.18
C ILE A 75 -16.98 4.34 0.79
N GLN A 76 -16.43 3.84 -0.34
CA GLN A 76 -16.56 2.43 -0.74
C GLN A 76 -15.18 1.79 -0.96
N THR A 77 -14.15 2.45 -0.51
CA THR A 77 -12.76 2.01 -0.70
C THR A 77 -12.44 0.83 0.21
N ASN A 78 -11.79 -0.16 -0.37
CA ASN A 78 -11.11 -1.21 0.38
C ASN A 78 -9.65 -0.77 0.56
N PRO A 79 -9.22 -0.43 1.79
CA PRO A 79 -7.84 -0.03 2.03
C PRO A 79 -6.89 -1.22 1.84
N ILE A 80 -5.64 -0.91 1.51
CA ILE A 80 -4.55 -1.88 1.50
C ILE A 80 -3.51 -1.52 2.55
N ILE A 81 -2.76 -2.52 3.01
CA ILE A 81 -1.69 -2.33 3.98
C ILE A 81 -0.41 -2.93 3.41
N VAL A 82 0.61 -2.10 3.25
CA VAL A 82 1.94 -2.48 2.75
C VAL A 82 3.00 -1.89 3.66
N ASP A 83 3.91 -2.72 4.15
CA ASP A 83 5.02 -2.30 5.02
C ASP A 83 4.57 -1.38 6.17
N GLN A 84 3.47 -1.75 6.86
CA GLN A 84 2.86 -1.03 7.99
C GLN A 84 2.21 0.32 7.61
N ILE A 85 2.07 0.63 6.34
CA ILE A 85 1.35 1.81 5.85
C ILE A 85 0.00 1.37 5.30
N LEU A 86 -1.06 2.01 5.78
CA LEU A 86 -2.41 1.88 5.27
C LEU A 86 -2.64 2.94 4.20
N PHE A 87 -3.04 2.51 3.00
CA PHE A 87 -3.45 3.39 1.91
C PHE A 87 -4.96 3.28 1.70
N GLY A 88 -5.61 4.41 1.59
CA GLY A 88 -7.06 4.50 1.39
C GLY A 88 -7.45 5.74 0.60
N ILE A 89 -8.72 5.80 0.21
CA ILE A 89 -9.27 6.89 -0.58
C ILE A 89 -10.43 7.52 0.22
N SER A 90 -10.41 8.83 0.32
CA SER A 90 -11.40 9.62 1.04
C SER A 90 -12.73 9.76 0.28
N PRO A 91 -13.79 10.27 0.92
CA PRO A 91 -15.07 10.55 0.25
C PRO A 91 -14.96 11.47 -0.98
N LYS A 92 -14.00 12.41 -1.00
CA LYS A 92 -13.72 13.28 -2.15
C LYS A 92 -12.53 12.82 -2.98
N LEU A 93 -12.26 11.49 -2.98
CA LEU A 93 -11.26 10.86 -3.82
C LEU A 93 -9.80 11.27 -3.54
N LYS A 94 -9.51 11.87 -2.37
CA LYS A 94 -8.12 12.06 -1.96
C LYS A 94 -7.50 10.74 -1.57
N LEU A 95 -6.31 10.47 -2.08
CA LEU A 95 -5.52 9.31 -1.67
C LEU A 95 -4.72 9.68 -0.42
N PHE A 96 -4.74 8.83 0.61
CA PHE A 96 -4.01 9.08 1.84
C PHE A 96 -3.18 7.87 2.28
N ALA A 97 -2.11 8.15 3.01
CA ALA A 97 -1.29 7.15 3.68
C ALA A 97 -1.26 7.42 5.19
N LEU A 98 -1.51 6.36 5.96
CA LEU A 98 -1.47 6.39 7.42
C LEU A 98 -0.50 5.32 7.93
N GLU A 99 0.13 5.57 9.06
CA GLU A 99 0.76 4.51 9.83
C GLU A 99 -0.33 3.57 10.37
N ALA A 100 -0.29 2.31 9.97
CA ALA A 100 -1.39 1.37 10.25
C ALA A 100 -1.60 1.10 11.75
N ALA A 101 -0.54 1.17 12.55
CA ALA A 101 -0.62 0.93 14.00
C ALA A 101 -1.21 2.11 14.79
N THR A 102 -1.06 3.34 14.31
CA THR A 102 -1.37 4.56 15.08
C THR A 102 -2.41 5.45 14.43
N GLY A 103 -2.72 5.25 13.14
CA GLY A 103 -3.58 6.13 12.36
C GLY A 103 -2.97 7.49 12.02
N VAL A 104 -1.67 7.70 12.33
CA VAL A 104 -0.98 8.97 12.03
C VAL A 104 -0.84 9.14 10.53
N GLN A 105 -1.32 10.28 10.02
CA GLN A 105 -1.23 10.62 8.61
C GLN A 105 0.22 10.90 8.20
N LYS A 106 0.68 10.22 7.16
CA LYS A 106 2.00 10.47 6.55
C LYS A 106 1.92 11.49 5.43
N TRP A 107 0.96 11.31 4.53
CA TRP A 107 0.70 12.24 3.45
C TRP A 107 -0.75 12.10 2.95
N ILE A 108 -1.18 13.12 2.20
CA ILE A 108 -2.43 13.15 1.44
C ILE A 108 -2.11 13.68 0.05
N PHE A 109 -2.69 13.05 -0.97
CA PHE A 109 -2.68 13.49 -2.36
C PHE A 109 -4.11 13.89 -2.75
N ASP A 110 -4.29 15.15 -3.19
CA ASP A 110 -5.57 15.65 -3.67
C ASP A 110 -5.52 15.76 -5.20
N PRO A 111 -6.27 14.91 -5.95
CA PRO A 111 -6.24 14.94 -7.40
C PRO A 111 -6.79 16.24 -7.99
N TYR A 112 -7.65 16.92 -7.25
CA TYR A 112 -8.34 18.12 -7.71
C TYR A 112 -7.61 19.43 -7.36
N GLU A 113 -6.74 19.43 -6.38
CA GLU A 113 -5.88 20.57 -6.08
C GLU A 113 -4.88 20.82 -7.21
N ILE A 114 -4.43 19.75 -7.87
CA ILE A 114 -3.49 19.81 -8.98
C ILE A 114 -4.18 20.16 -10.30
N HIS A 115 -5.48 19.85 -10.42
CA HIS A 115 -6.29 20.06 -11.63
C HIS A 115 -7.65 20.64 -11.31
N PRO A 116 -7.72 21.88 -10.76
CA PRO A 116 -8.99 22.47 -10.32
C PRO A 116 -9.99 22.72 -11.44
N ASP A 117 -9.53 22.88 -12.69
CA ASP A 117 -10.39 23.13 -13.83
C ASP A 117 -11.11 21.86 -14.33
N GLU A 118 -10.58 20.70 -14.07
CA GLU A 118 -11.19 19.40 -14.43
C GLU A 118 -12.42 19.09 -13.56
N VAL A 119 -12.54 19.74 -12.40
CA VAL A 119 -13.69 19.58 -11.48
C VAL A 119 -14.88 20.44 -11.86
N LYS A 120 -14.63 21.61 -12.49
CA LYS A 120 -15.66 22.63 -12.75
C LYS A 120 -16.65 22.30 -13.86
N GLY A 121 -16.36 21.33 -14.71
CA GLY A 121 -17.21 21.00 -15.86
C GLY A 121 -17.86 19.63 -15.81
N GLN A 122 -17.48 18.80 -14.88
CA GLN A 122 -18.06 17.45 -14.76
C GLN A 122 -19.39 17.58 -14.02
N GLY A 123 -20.45 17.49 -14.80
CA GLY A 123 -21.80 17.28 -14.25
C GLY A 123 -21.70 16.18 -13.20
N TYR A 124 -22.31 16.44 -12.08
CA TYR A 124 -22.30 15.62 -10.89
C TYR A 124 -22.57 14.15 -11.26
N PHE A 125 -21.53 13.39 -11.50
CA PHE A 125 -21.67 11.95 -11.51
C PHE A 125 -22.03 11.55 -10.09
N SER A 126 -23.24 11.15 -9.91
CA SER A 126 -23.86 10.82 -8.62
C SER A 126 -23.14 9.71 -7.83
N MET A 127 -22.01 9.21 -8.33
CA MET A 127 -21.20 8.22 -7.66
C MET A 127 -19.71 8.51 -7.90
N ASN A 128 -19.20 9.55 -7.27
CA ASN A 128 -17.77 9.81 -7.19
C ASN A 128 -17.13 8.81 -6.21
N VAL A 129 -17.01 7.54 -6.64
CA VAL A 129 -16.63 6.43 -5.76
C VAL A 129 -15.43 5.70 -6.33
N ALA A 130 -14.34 5.68 -5.59
CA ALA A 130 -13.23 4.79 -5.86
C ALA A 130 -13.31 3.53 -4.97
N ARG A 131 -13.16 2.35 -5.55
CA ARG A 131 -13.30 1.08 -4.83
C ARG A 131 -12.01 0.56 -4.25
N GLY A 132 -10.87 1.09 -4.65
CA GLY A 132 -9.60 0.67 -4.12
C GLY A 132 -8.41 1.32 -4.82
N VAL A 133 -7.26 0.96 -4.32
CA VAL A 133 -5.95 1.38 -4.80
C VAL A 133 -5.13 0.13 -5.11
N THR A 134 -4.32 0.19 -6.17
CA THR A 134 -3.41 -0.89 -6.56
C THR A 134 -1.99 -0.48 -6.23
N TYR A 135 -1.28 -1.35 -5.51
CA TYR A 135 0.13 -1.19 -5.20
C TYR A 135 1.01 -1.98 -6.17
N PHE A 136 2.11 -1.39 -6.57
CA PHE A 136 3.17 -2.01 -7.37
C PHE A 136 4.54 -1.65 -6.83
N SER A 137 5.46 -2.62 -6.77
CA SER A 137 6.87 -2.39 -6.44
C SER A 137 7.77 -3.27 -7.32
N ASP A 138 8.88 -2.69 -7.77
CA ASP A 138 9.94 -3.34 -8.56
C ASP A 138 11.32 -3.28 -7.86
N GLN A 139 11.36 -3.21 -6.53
CA GLN A 139 12.54 -3.04 -5.67
C GLN A 139 13.17 -1.63 -5.70
N LYS A 140 12.93 -0.84 -6.73
CA LYS A 140 13.47 0.54 -6.85
C LYS A 140 12.40 1.59 -6.63
N THR A 141 11.18 1.28 -7.05
CA THR A 141 10.04 2.21 -7.00
C THR A 141 8.86 1.55 -6.34
N LYS A 142 8.11 2.33 -5.58
CA LYS A 142 6.83 1.93 -4.97
C LYS A 142 5.76 2.86 -5.51
N ARG A 143 4.77 2.31 -6.16
CA ARG A 143 3.74 3.08 -6.88
C ARG A 143 2.34 2.67 -6.46
N LEU A 144 1.48 3.66 -6.38
CA LEU A 144 0.05 3.48 -6.17
C LEU A 144 -0.70 3.94 -7.43
N PHE A 145 -1.62 3.12 -7.88
CA PHE A 145 -2.51 3.44 -8.99
C PHE A 145 -3.94 3.50 -8.49
N TYR A 146 -4.66 4.58 -8.80
CA TYR A 146 -6.07 4.71 -8.51
C TYR A 146 -6.76 5.63 -9.50
N ALA A 147 -8.06 5.44 -9.67
CA ALA A 147 -8.88 6.28 -10.53
C ALA A 147 -9.62 7.33 -9.70
N ALA A 148 -9.61 8.59 -10.18
CA ALA A 148 -10.45 9.66 -9.68
C ALA A 148 -11.05 10.43 -10.87
N GLY A 149 -12.37 10.44 -10.97
CA GLY A 149 -13.05 10.88 -12.18
C GLY A 149 -12.60 10.06 -13.40
N PRO A 150 -12.35 10.70 -14.55
CA PRO A 150 -11.91 10.02 -15.77
C PRO A 150 -10.41 9.72 -15.80
N ASN A 151 -9.67 10.05 -14.75
CA ASN A 151 -8.21 9.94 -14.74
C ASN A 151 -7.71 8.76 -13.91
N LEU A 152 -6.72 8.05 -14.43
CA LEU A 152 -5.90 7.11 -13.69
C LEU A 152 -4.61 7.83 -13.24
N PHE A 153 -4.39 7.89 -11.94
CA PHE A 153 -3.20 8.50 -11.34
C PHE A 153 -2.17 7.45 -10.94
N CYS A 154 -0.90 7.82 -11.10
CA CYS A 154 0.24 7.08 -10.55
C CYS A 154 0.94 7.95 -9.51
N VAL A 155 0.92 7.51 -8.25
CA VAL A 155 1.44 8.24 -7.10
C VAL A 155 2.57 7.42 -6.46
N ASP A 156 3.67 8.08 -6.11
CA ASP A 156 4.76 7.47 -5.34
C ASP A 156 4.25 7.13 -3.93
N ALA A 157 4.39 5.88 -3.53
CA ALA A 157 3.80 5.38 -2.28
C ALA A 157 4.50 5.91 -1.01
N ASP A 158 5.77 6.28 -1.11
CA ASP A 158 6.53 6.79 0.04
C ASP A 158 6.27 8.28 0.26
N THR A 159 6.05 9.06 -0.81
CA THR A 159 5.98 10.53 -0.75
C THR A 159 4.59 11.11 -1.00
N GLY A 160 3.67 10.38 -1.64
CA GLY A 160 2.36 10.90 -2.05
C GLY A 160 2.41 11.85 -3.24
N THR A 161 3.52 11.89 -3.99
CA THR A 161 3.67 12.77 -5.16
C THR A 161 3.42 12.02 -6.46
N LEU A 162 3.02 12.75 -7.51
CA LEU A 162 2.83 12.14 -8.83
C LEU A 162 4.14 11.62 -9.42
N VAL A 163 4.09 10.41 -9.98
CA VAL A 163 5.16 9.82 -10.78
C VAL A 163 5.07 10.39 -12.19
N LYS A 164 5.83 11.46 -12.46
CA LYS A 164 5.71 12.29 -13.67
C LYS A 164 5.94 11.53 -14.97
N GLU A 165 6.68 10.43 -14.92
CA GLU A 165 6.98 9.56 -16.06
C GLU A 165 5.77 8.69 -16.48
N PHE A 166 4.72 8.62 -15.68
CA PHE A 166 3.50 7.89 -16.00
C PHE A 166 2.53 8.81 -16.77
N GLY A 167 2.14 8.38 -17.97
CA GLY A 167 1.20 9.11 -18.81
C GLY A 167 1.63 10.57 -19.04
N THR A 168 0.73 11.49 -18.82
CA THR A 168 1.00 12.93 -18.89
C THR A 168 1.12 13.48 -17.47
N ASN A 169 2.35 13.74 -17.02
CA ASN A 169 2.63 14.27 -15.67
C ASN A 169 2.01 13.46 -14.51
N GLY A 170 2.04 12.14 -14.60
CA GLY A 170 1.59 11.26 -13.52
C GLY A 170 0.13 10.85 -13.62
N LYS A 171 -0.56 11.17 -14.72
CA LYS A 171 -1.94 10.75 -14.98
C LYS A 171 -2.16 10.28 -16.42
N LEU A 172 -3.17 9.43 -16.58
CA LEU A 172 -3.69 8.99 -17.86
C LEU A 172 -5.18 9.32 -17.92
N ASP A 173 -5.60 10.02 -18.98
CA ASP A 173 -7.01 10.29 -19.27
C ASP A 173 -7.65 9.04 -19.87
N LEU A 174 -8.64 8.49 -19.20
CA LEU A 174 -9.34 7.27 -19.60
C LEU A 174 -10.41 7.50 -20.67
N HIS A 175 -10.64 8.75 -21.11
CA HIS A 175 -11.49 9.04 -22.26
C HIS A 175 -10.76 8.83 -23.58
N GLN A 176 -9.43 8.80 -23.58
CA GLN A 176 -8.64 8.61 -24.78
C GLN A 176 -8.75 7.18 -25.29
N ASP A 177 -8.72 7.04 -26.63
CA ASP A 177 -8.71 5.74 -27.32
C ASP A 177 -9.92 4.84 -27.04
N LEU A 178 -11.06 5.43 -26.66
CA LEU A 178 -12.32 4.71 -26.57
C LEU A 178 -12.86 4.47 -28.01
N ASP A 179 -13.56 3.35 -28.20
CA ASP A 179 -14.20 2.97 -29.45
C ASP A 179 -15.43 3.82 -29.83
N ARG A 180 -15.80 4.76 -28.94
CA ARG A 180 -16.89 5.72 -29.10
C ARG A 180 -16.56 7.00 -28.33
N ASP A 181 -17.18 8.11 -28.73
CA ASP A 181 -17.05 9.36 -28.01
C ASP A 181 -17.53 9.21 -26.56
N ALA A 182 -16.67 9.58 -25.62
CA ALA A 182 -17.08 9.66 -24.23
C ALA A 182 -18.16 10.74 -24.09
N ALA A 183 -19.25 10.42 -23.42
CA ALA A 183 -20.25 11.42 -23.10
C ALA A 183 -19.62 12.51 -22.22
N SER A 184 -19.64 13.75 -22.69
CA SER A 184 -19.16 14.94 -21.98
C SER A 184 -20.08 15.30 -20.80
#